data_4baa790929343286fac06509ff3995a2
#
_entry.id   4baa790929343286fac06509ff3995a2
#
_cell.length_a   1.000
_cell.length_b   1.000
_cell.length_c   1.000
_cell.angle_alpha   90.00
_cell.angle_beta   90.00
_cell.angle_gamma   90.00
#
_symmetry.space_group_name_H-M   'P 1'
#
loop_
_entity.id
_entity.type
_entity.pdbx_description
1 polymer ?
#
loop_
_entity_poly.entity_id
_entity_poly.type
_entity_poly.pdbx_seq_one_letter_code
_entity_poly.pdbx_strand_id
1 'polypeptide(L)'
;MLKQPKIGILMPGDMGHGIAKVLIENNFKVFTFLKGRSERTKLLAKKSKIKNVNNLKCFLNKIDIVLSIIPPEKAFEQASTIAKHKSEISKEITYVDCNAISPSSSLEMQKLFDCKEIDFIDGGIVGLNPIIEKGETRLYVSGPNAGKLEILNGNGLIVKNLGIQIGQASAFKMXYAXATKGTFALHAAVITAAHKYNLFDEYVKELEFSKPXILNSMEKMVPKIPLDAKRWEGEMYEIMKTYEYVNLTSXFHAGSAEIMKLAHKTPIXKETRQSYNQDRTLKQAVEMYVKAIDXD
;
A
#
# COMPACT_ATOMS: atom_id res chain seq x y z
N MET A 1 -13.06 -17.95 27.19
CA MET A 1 -12.34 -17.02 26.28
C MET A 1 -12.48 -17.54 24.85
N LEU A 2 -12.91 -16.67 23.93
CA LEU A 2 -12.93 -17.02 22.51
C LEU A 2 -11.50 -17.27 22.05
N LYS A 3 -11.29 -18.35 21.33
CA LYS A 3 -9.97 -18.73 20.82
C LYS A 3 -9.49 -17.67 19.82
N GLN A 4 -8.33 -17.06 20.06
CA GLN A 4 -7.74 -16.09 19.14
C GLN A 4 -7.54 -16.72 17.75
N PRO A 5 -7.95 -16.02 16.65
CA PRO A 5 -7.74 -16.56 15.32
C PRO A 5 -6.25 -16.60 14.96
N LYS A 6 -5.89 -17.58 14.16
CA LYS A 6 -4.55 -17.70 13.58
C LYS A 6 -4.52 -16.84 12.31
N ILE A 7 -3.54 -15.96 12.22
CA ILE A 7 -3.44 -14.98 11.14
C ILE A 7 -2.44 -15.46 10.08
N GLY A 8 -2.82 -15.39 8.83
CA GLY A 8 -1.92 -15.61 7.71
C GLY A 8 -1.53 -14.27 7.09
N ILE A 9 -0.25 -14.06 6.78
CA ILE A 9 0.22 -12.89 6.02
C ILE A 9 0.78 -13.41 4.70
N LEU A 10 0.19 -12.95 3.60
CA LEU A 10 0.72 -13.23 2.26
C LEU A 10 1.80 -12.21 1.94
N MET A 11 2.96 -12.69 1.57
CA MET A 11 4.14 -11.87 1.21
C MET A 11 4.50 -10.82 2.28
N PRO A 12 5.09 -11.24 3.41
CA PRO A 12 5.48 -10.27 4.45
C PRO A 12 6.61 -9.32 3.99
N GLY A 13 6.23 -8.33 3.18
CA GLY A 13 7.08 -7.20 2.78
C GLY A 13 7.10 -6.14 3.87
N ASP A 14 7.42 -4.88 3.52
CA ASP A 14 7.59 -3.80 4.50
C ASP A 14 6.38 -3.61 5.43
N MET A 15 5.18 -3.56 4.87
CA MET A 15 3.98 -3.39 5.69
C MET A 15 3.58 -4.72 6.37
N GLY A 16 3.59 -5.81 5.60
CA GLY A 16 3.14 -7.12 6.07
C GLY A 16 3.94 -7.65 7.26
N HIS A 17 5.29 -7.50 7.23
CA HIS A 17 6.11 -7.96 8.35
C HIS A 17 5.89 -7.11 9.60
N GLY A 18 5.62 -5.81 9.42
CA GLY A 18 5.35 -4.90 10.54
C GLY A 18 4.04 -5.25 11.24
N ILE A 19 2.98 -5.47 10.45
CA ILE A 19 1.68 -5.90 10.97
C ILE A 19 1.83 -7.25 11.68
N ALA A 20 2.52 -8.21 11.06
CA ALA A 20 2.77 -9.51 11.68
C ALA A 20 3.47 -9.36 13.03
N LYS A 21 4.48 -8.49 13.10
CA LYS A 21 5.27 -8.29 14.33
C LYS A 21 4.38 -7.80 15.48
N VAL A 22 3.60 -6.73 15.25
CA VAL A 22 2.75 -6.19 16.33
C VAL A 22 1.66 -7.18 16.75
N LEU A 23 1.13 -7.96 15.81
CA LEU A 23 0.16 -9.02 16.16
C LEU A 23 0.81 -10.11 17.00
N ILE A 24 2.04 -10.53 16.68
CA ILE A 24 2.78 -11.54 17.47
C ILE A 24 3.08 -10.98 18.87
N GLU A 25 3.46 -9.72 18.99
CA GLU A 25 3.69 -9.05 20.29
C GLU A 25 2.42 -8.98 21.12
N ASN A 26 1.24 -9.05 20.48
CA ASN A 26 -0.07 -9.12 21.14
C ASN A 26 -0.62 -10.57 21.17
N ASN A 27 0.29 -11.55 21.18
CA ASN A 27 0.01 -12.99 21.38
C ASN A 27 -0.75 -13.70 20.24
N PHE A 28 -0.91 -13.09 19.06
CA PHE A 28 -1.48 -13.78 17.91
C PHE A 28 -0.47 -14.77 17.31
N LYS A 29 -0.96 -15.89 16.82
CA LYS A 29 -0.15 -16.85 16.05
C LYS A 29 -0.20 -16.43 14.58
N VAL A 30 0.96 -16.03 14.03
CA VAL A 30 1.04 -15.53 12.66
C VAL A 30 1.86 -16.48 11.78
N PHE A 31 1.34 -16.78 10.60
CA PHE A 31 1.90 -17.75 9.65
C PHE A 31 2.07 -17.12 8.26
N THR A 32 2.99 -17.67 7.50
CA THR A 32 3.19 -17.34 6.08
C THR A 32 3.73 -18.60 5.37
N PHE A 33 3.81 -18.58 4.05
CA PHE A 33 4.61 -19.56 3.31
C PHE A 33 5.56 -18.81 2.38
N LEU A 34 6.83 -19.23 2.38
CA LEU A 34 7.92 -18.46 1.79
C LEU A 34 8.52 -19.12 0.54
N LYS A 35 7.97 -20.24 0.08
CA LYS A 35 8.44 -20.90 -1.14
C LYS A 35 8.31 -19.93 -2.33
N GLY A 36 9.40 -19.70 -3.08
CA GLY A 36 9.40 -18.80 -4.22
C GLY A 36 9.50 -17.31 -3.88
N ARG A 37 9.64 -16.95 -2.61
CA ARG A 37 9.75 -15.54 -2.20
C ARG A 37 11.22 -15.09 -2.19
N SER A 38 11.43 -13.78 -2.36
CA SER A 38 12.75 -13.18 -2.37
C SER A 38 13.48 -13.35 -1.02
N GLU A 39 14.78 -13.30 -1.03
CA GLU A 39 15.59 -13.38 0.19
C GLU A 39 15.23 -12.25 1.17
N ARG A 40 14.93 -11.04 0.63
CA ARG A 40 14.46 -9.91 1.43
C ARG A 40 13.19 -10.27 2.20
N THR A 41 12.20 -10.87 1.51
CA THR A 41 10.92 -11.29 2.15
C THR A 41 11.17 -12.34 3.24
N LYS A 42 12.05 -13.31 2.96
CA LYS A 42 12.40 -14.35 3.93
C LYS A 42 13.06 -13.75 5.19
N LEU A 43 13.95 -12.78 4.97
CA LEU A 43 14.64 -12.07 6.06
C LEU A 43 13.65 -11.29 6.93
N LEU A 44 12.72 -10.55 6.32
CA LEU A 44 11.71 -9.78 7.04
C LEU A 44 10.79 -10.70 7.85
N ALA A 45 10.37 -11.84 7.27
CA ALA A 45 9.55 -12.83 7.97
C ALA A 45 10.27 -13.38 9.20
N LYS A 46 11.57 -13.69 9.06
CA LYS A 46 12.42 -14.18 10.16
C LYS A 46 12.55 -13.11 11.26
N LYS A 47 12.84 -11.87 10.86
CA LYS A 47 12.99 -10.72 11.78
C LYS A 47 11.73 -10.49 12.62
N SER A 48 10.55 -10.72 12.03
CA SER A 48 9.27 -10.56 12.72
C SER A 48 8.77 -11.84 13.38
N LYS A 49 9.54 -12.92 13.34
CA LYS A 49 9.22 -14.23 13.95
C LYS A 49 7.93 -14.86 13.38
N ILE A 50 7.62 -14.62 12.12
CA ILE A 50 6.46 -15.20 11.45
C ILE A 50 6.75 -16.68 11.21
N LYS A 51 5.79 -17.56 11.53
CA LYS A 51 5.95 -19.02 11.36
C LYS A 51 5.78 -19.39 9.88
N ASN A 52 6.83 -19.91 9.27
CA ASN A 52 6.78 -20.40 7.89
C ASN A 52 6.15 -21.79 7.85
N VAL A 53 5.29 -22.04 6.87
CA VAL A 53 4.75 -23.37 6.58
C VAL A 53 5.18 -23.82 5.16
N ASN A 54 5.07 -25.12 4.90
CA ASN A 54 5.73 -25.72 3.73
C ASN A 54 5.12 -25.33 2.38
N ASN A 55 3.80 -25.15 2.31
CA ASN A 55 3.12 -24.89 1.04
C ASN A 55 1.79 -24.17 1.28
N LEU A 56 1.13 -23.79 0.19
CA LEU A 56 -0.13 -23.04 0.23
C LEU A 56 -1.25 -23.82 0.89
N LYS A 57 -1.39 -25.14 0.60
CA LYS A 57 -2.42 -25.99 1.23
C LYS A 57 -2.26 -26.03 2.75
N CYS A 58 -1.03 -26.25 3.22
CA CYS A 58 -0.73 -26.24 4.66
C CYS A 58 -1.03 -24.86 5.28
N PHE A 59 -0.71 -23.78 4.55
CA PHE A 59 -0.99 -22.42 4.99
C PHE A 59 -2.50 -22.21 5.17
N LEU A 60 -3.30 -22.49 4.15
CA LEU A 60 -4.75 -22.25 4.16
C LEU A 60 -5.46 -23.06 5.27
N ASN A 61 -5.00 -24.30 5.53
CA ASN A 61 -5.59 -25.13 6.59
C ASN A 61 -5.09 -24.76 7.99
N LYS A 62 -4.05 -23.93 8.10
CA LYS A 62 -3.47 -23.52 9.38
C LYS A 62 -4.10 -22.23 9.94
N ILE A 63 -4.50 -21.30 9.05
CA ILE A 63 -4.93 -19.96 9.42
C ILE A 63 -6.46 -19.83 9.44
N ASP A 64 -6.97 -18.83 10.15
CA ASP A 64 -8.40 -18.50 10.21
C ASP A 64 -8.69 -17.22 9.40
N ILE A 65 -7.75 -16.28 9.41
CA ILE A 65 -7.84 -15.01 8.67
C ILE A 65 -6.56 -14.85 7.87
N VAL A 66 -6.66 -14.57 6.57
CA VAL A 66 -5.50 -14.23 5.76
C VAL A 66 -5.55 -12.74 5.38
N LEU A 67 -4.47 -12.03 5.66
CA LEU A 67 -4.31 -10.64 5.25
C LEU A 67 -3.41 -10.62 4.00
N SER A 68 -3.98 -10.22 2.88
CA SER A 68 -3.26 -10.07 1.61
C SER A 68 -2.66 -8.66 1.57
N ILE A 69 -1.34 -8.56 1.73
CA ILE A 69 -0.62 -7.28 1.79
C ILE A 69 0.52 -7.35 0.77
N ILE A 70 0.19 -7.10 -0.50
CA ILE A 70 1.08 -7.31 -1.65
C ILE A 70 0.97 -6.10 -2.60
N PRO A 71 1.82 -5.99 -3.62
CA PRO A 71 1.66 -4.93 -4.62
C PRO A 71 0.33 -5.04 -5.36
N PRO A 72 -0.34 -3.92 -5.65
CA PRO A 72 -1.69 -3.94 -6.23
C PRO A 72 -1.77 -4.72 -7.55
N GLU A 73 -0.73 -4.67 -8.39
CA GLU A 73 -0.70 -5.39 -9.67
C GLU A 73 -0.69 -6.91 -9.52
N LYS A 74 -0.40 -7.42 -8.30
CA LYS A 74 -0.42 -8.85 -7.99
C LYS A 74 -1.67 -9.27 -7.21
N ALA A 75 -2.49 -8.33 -6.79
CA ALA A 75 -3.60 -8.59 -5.86
C ALA A 75 -4.59 -9.61 -6.43
N PHE A 76 -5.06 -9.39 -7.66
CA PHE A 76 -6.07 -10.25 -8.31
C PHE A 76 -5.51 -11.65 -8.60
N GLU A 77 -4.27 -11.73 -9.11
CA GLU A 77 -3.61 -13.02 -9.37
C GLU A 77 -3.48 -13.84 -8.08
N GLN A 78 -3.09 -13.21 -6.98
CA GLN A 78 -2.93 -13.87 -5.69
C GLN A 78 -4.28 -14.35 -5.14
N ALA A 79 -5.33 -13.50 -5.23
CA ALA A 79 -6.68 -13.86 -4.81
C ALA A 79 -7.20 -15.05 -5.64
N SER A 80 -7.00 -15.01 -6.95
CA SER A 80 -7.37 -16.10 -7.86
C SER A 80 -6.66 -17.41 -7.49
N THR A 81 -5.38 -17.33 -7.12
CA THR A 81 -4.62 -18.50 -6.67
C THR A 81 -5.24 -19.10 -5.40
N ILE A 82 -5.61 -18.27 -4.43
CA ILE A 82 -6.26 -18.73 -3.20
C ILE A 82 -7.61 -19.38 -3.52
N ALA A 83 -8.43 -18.72 -4.34
CA ALA A 83 -9.76 -19.22 -4.72
C ALA A 83 -9.71 -20.60 -5.41
N LYS A 84 -8.70 -20.85 -6.25
CA LYS A 84 -8.50 -22.15 -6.92
C LYS A 84 -8.22 -23.29 -5.94
N HIS A 85 -7.74 -22.99 -4.73
CA HIS A 85 -7.45 -23.99 -3.71
C HIS A 85 -8.61 -24.20 -2.72
N LYS A 86 -9.80 -23.63 -2.97
CA LYS A 86 -10.94 -23.70 -2.05
C LYS A 86 -11.35 -25.15 -1.69
N SER A 87 -11.27 -26.06 -2.66
CA SER A 87 -11.58 -27.49 -2.43
C SER A 87 -10.58 -28.22 -1.51
N GLU A 88 -9.42 -27.61 -1.27
CA GLU A 88 -8.39 -28.16 -0.39
C GLU A 88 -8.46 -27.61 1.03
N ILE A 89 -9.38 -26.65 1.27
CA ILE A 89 -9.58 -26.00 2.58
C ILE A 89 -10.59 -26.83 3.38
N SER A 90 -10.19 -27.25 4.59
CA SER A 90 -11.01 -28.12 5.43
C SER A 90 -11.89 -27.38 6.46
N LYS A 91 -11.90 -26.04 6.41
CA LYS A 91 -12.66 -25.17 7.34
C LYS A 91 -12.89 -23.81 6.69
N GLU A 92 -13.82 -23.03 7.18
CA GLU A 92 -14.01 -21.65 6.73
C GLU A 92 -12.80 -20.78 7.09
N ILE A 93 -12.39 -19.94 6.16
CA ILE A 93 -11.35 -18.91 6.37
C ILE A 93 -11.87 -17.56 5.89
N THR A 94 -11.25 -16.50 6.37
CA THR A 94 -11.56 -15.12 5.94
C THR A 94 -10.38 -14.59 5.14
N TYR A 95 -10.63 -14.17 3.89
CA TYR A 95 -9.64 -13.49 3.05
C TYR A 95 -9.90 -11.98 3.13
N VAL A 96 -8.89 -11.25 3.56
CA VAL A 96 -8.95 -9.78 3.65
C VAL A 96 -7.99 -9.22 2.61
N ASP A 97 -8.51 -8.57 1.60
CA ASP A 97 -7.65 -7.84 0.68
C ASP A 97 -7.27 -6.51 1.32
N CYS A 98 -5.99 -6.30 1.60
CA CYS A 98 -5.50 -5.08 2.23
C CYS A 98 -4.67 -4.23 1.25
N ASN A 99 -4.85 -4.48 -0.04
CA ASN A 99 -4.00 -3.89 -1.07
C ASN A 99 -4.52 -2.51 -1.52
N ALA A 100 -3.71 -1.76 -2.24
CA ALA A 100 -4.09 -0.43 -2.73
C ALA A 100 -4.78 -0.59 -4.09
N ILE A 101 -6.02 -1.12 -4.07
CA ILE A 101 -6.83 -1.35 -5.27
C ILE A 101 -8.10 -0.50 -5.25
N SER A 102 -8.73 -0.34 -6.41
CA SER A 102 -9.96 0.42 -6.55
C SER A 102 -11.17 -0.36 -6.01
N PRO A 103 -12.27 0.34 -5.68
CA PRO A 103 -13.53 -0.34 -5.32
C PRO A 103 -13.99 -1.32 -6.38
N SER A 104 -13.87 -0.96 -7.67
CA SER A 104 -14.27 -1.85 -8.76
C SER A 104 -13.40 -3.12 -8.79
N SER A 105 -12.09 -2.99 -8.55
CA SER A 105 -11.18 -4.13 -8.45
C SER A 105 -11.54 -5.03 -7.25
N SER A 106 -11.92 -4.42 -6.11
CA SER A 106 -12.34 -5.17 -4.92
C SER A 106 -13.64 -5.95 -5.17
N LEU A 107 -14.64 -5.30 -5.81
CA LEU A 107 -15.90 -5.95 -6.19
C LEU A 107 -15.68 -7.11 -7.18
N GLU A 108 -14.77 -6.93 -8.12
CA GLU A 108 -14.41 -8.00 -9.06
C GLU A 108 -13.72 -9.16 -8.33
N MET A 109 -12.82 -8.85 -7.40
CA MET A 109 -12.11 -9.86 -6.60
C MET A 109 -13.08 -10.66 -5.72
N GLN A 110 -14.07 -9.99 -5.12
CA GLN A 110 -15.11 -10.66 -4.32
C GLN A 110 -15.73 -11.85 -5.06
N LYS A 111 -15.97 -11.71 -6.37
CA LYS A 111 -16.60 -12.77 -7.18
C LYS A 111 -15.80 -14.08 -7.21
N LEU A 112 -14.48 -14.00 -6.96
CA LEU A 112 -13.62 -15.19 -6.86
C LEU A 112 -13.96 -16.04 -5.61
N PHE A 113 -14.51 -15.39 -4.60
CA PHE A 113 -14.78 -15.95 -3.28
C PHE A 113 -16.28 -16.17 -3.01
N ASP A 114 -17.08 -16.26 -4.07
CA ASP A 114 -18.51 -16.59 -3.95
C ASP A 114 -18.64 -18.10 -3.69
N CYS A 115 -18.27 -18.50 -2.45
CA CYS A 115 -18.25 -19.89 -1.99
C CYS A 115 -18.35 -19.89 -0.46
N LYS A 116 -18.70 -21.03 0.10
CA LYS A 116 -18.87 -21.17 1.56
C LYS A 116 -17.56 -21.22 2.35
N GLU A 117 -16.47 -21.58 1.68
CA GLU A 117 -15.20 -21.86 2.36
C GLU A 117 -14.39 -20.60 2.66
N ILE A 118 -14.61 -19.53 1.89
CA ILE A 118 -13.81 -18.32 2.02
C ILE A 118 -14.71 -17.09 2.06
N ASP A 119 -14.75 -16.42 3.21
CA ASP A 119 -15.36 -15.08 3.32
C ASP A 119 -14.42 -14.03 2.74
N PHE A 120 -14.96 -13.06 2.03
CA PHE A 120 -14.19 -11.93 1.52
C PHE A 120 -14.47 -10.66 2.32
N ILE A 121 -13.39 -9.96 2.71
CA ILE A 121 -13.47 -8.63 3.34
C ILE A 121 -12.59 -7.68 2.54
N ASP A 122 -13.13 -6.53 2.19
CA ASP A 122 -12.43 -5.43 1.56
C ASP A 122 -11.66 -4.66 2.64
N GLY A 123 -10.37 -4.41 2.42
CA GLY A 123 -9.52 -3.74 3.40
C GLY A 123 -8.62 -2.67 2.78
N GLY A 124 -8.23 -1.70 3.58
CA GLY A 124 -7.31 -0.65 3.17
C GLY A 124 -6.45 -0.20 4.34
N ILE A 125 -5.13 -0.34 4.19
CA ILE A 125 -4.19 0.09 5.24
C ILE A 125 -3.80 1.55 5.01
N VAL A 126 -3.93 2.35 6.07
CA VAL A 126 -3.54 3.77 6.07
C VAL A 126 -2.55 4.01 7.22
N GLY A 127 -1.48 4.72 6.93
CA GLY A 127 -0.41 5.02 7.89
C GLY A 127 0.88 4.30 7.57
N LEU A 128 1.86 4.48 8.42
CA LEU A 128 3.17 3.88 8.27
C LEU A 128 3.19 2.46 8.85
N ASN A 129 4.28 1.74 8.57
CA ASN A 129 4.56 0.43 9.16
C ASN A 129 4.48 0.56 10.69
N PRO A 130 3.70 -0.27 11.38
CA PRO A 130 3.50 -0.13 12.84
C PRO A 130 4.76 -0.35 13.68
N ILE A 131 5.86 -0.84 13.10
CA ILE A 131 7.17 -0.87 13.77
C ILE A 131 7.73 0.55 13.87
N ILE A 132 7.42 1.41 12.88
CA ILE A 132 7.91 2.80 12.82
C ILE A 132 7.01 3.72 13.65
N GLU A 133 5.67 3.60 13.45
CA GLU A 133 4.66 4.36 14.19
C GLU A 133 3.75 3.41 14.94
N LYS A 134 4.11 3.12 16.19
CA LYS A 134 3.34 2.21 17.03
C LYS A 134 1.94 2.75 17.32
N GLY A 135 0.93 1.91 17.09
CA GLY A 135 -0.46 2.20 17.43
C GLY A 135 -1.17 3.18 16.50
N GLU A 136 -0.56 3.57 15.38
CA GLU A 136 -1.17 4.54 14.46
C GLU A 136 -1.55 3.96 13.10
N THR A 137 -1.19 2.71 12.83
CA THR A 137 -1.56 2.05 11.57
C THR A 137 -3.04 1.70 11.63
N ARG A 138 -3.81 2.22 10.68
CA ARG A 138 -5.25 1.99 10.57
C ARG A 138 -5.53 0.96 9.49
N LEU A 139 -6.34 -0.03 9.83
CA LEU A 139 -6.90 -0.99 8.87
C LEU A 139 -8.40 -0.67 8.74
N TYR A 140 -8.76 -0.02 7.65
CA TYR A 140 -10.15 0.19 7.27
C TYR A 140 -10.67 -1.10 6.65
N VAL A 141 -11.88 -1.52 7.02
CA VAL A 141 -12.47 -2.75 6.49
C VAL A 141 -13.93 -2.51 6.11
N SER A 142 -14.42 -3.23 5.11
CA SER A 142 -15.83 -3.20 4.73
C SER A 142 -16.27 -4.54 4.14
N GLY A 143 -17.57 -4.80 4.22
CA GLY A 143 -18.16 -6.05 3.75
C GLY A 143 -19.04 -6.69 4.81
N PRO A 144 -19.90 -7.64 4.43
CA PRO A 144 -20.86 -8.27 5.39
C PRO A 144 -20.20 -8.87 6.62
N ASN A 145 -18.97 -9.37 6.48
CA ASN A 145 -18.24 -10.02 7.56
C ASN A 145 -17.11 -9.16 8.14
N ALA A 146 -17.07 -7.85 7.84
CA ALA A 146 -15.99 -6.94 8.28
C ALA A 146 -15.81 -6.92 9.81
N GLY A 147 -16.90 -7.16 10.57
CA GLY A 147 -16.85 -7.24 12.03
C GLY A 147 -15.89 -8.32 12.57
N LYS A 148 -15.56 -9.35 11.78
CA LYS A 148 -14.60 -10.39 12.20
C LYS A 148 -13.20 -9.82 12.47
N LEU A 149 -12.87 -8.66 11.87
CA LEU A 149 -11.56 -8.02 12.05
C LEU A 149 -11.45 -7.20 13.34
N GLU A 150 -12.57 -6.97 14.04
CA GLU A 150 -12.59 -6.19 15.29
C GLU A 150 -11.65 -6.79 16.35
N ILE A 151 -11.44 -8.11 16.30
CA ILE A 151 -10.53 -8.79 17.22
C ILE A 151 -9.06 -8.30 17.08
N LEU A 152 -8.70 -7.67 15.96
CA LEU A 152 -7.36 -7.11 15.75
C LEU A 152 -7.26 -5.68 16.32
N ASN A 153 -8.39 -5.04 16.63
CA ASN A 153 -8.41 -3.64 17.08
C ASN A 153 -7.73 -3.51 18.46
N GLY A 154 -6.85 -2.53 18.60
CA GLY A 154 -6.10 -2.32 19.83
C GLY A 154 -4.92 -3.28 20.01
N ASN A 155 -4.68 -4.19 19.07
CA ASN A 155 -3.60 -5.17 19.13
C ASN A 155 -2.44 -4.78 18.19
N GLY A 156 -2.05 -3.50 18.27
CA GLY A 156 -1.01 -2.92 17.44
C GLY A 156 -1.54 -2.29 16.16
N LEU A 157 -2.86 -2.38 15.93
CA LEU A 157 -3.58 -1.79 14.80
C LEU A 157 -4.85 -1.12 15.30
N ILE A 158 -5.30 -0.09 14.59
CA ILE A 158 -6.63 0.49 14.78
C ILE A 158 -7.50 -0.04 13.64
N VAL A 159 -8.55 -0.80 13.96
CA VAL A 159 -9.49 -1.30 12.96
C VAL A 159 -10.67 -0.31 12.84
N LYS A 160 -11.04 0.04 11.63
CA LYS A 160 -12.14 0.97 11.32
C LYS A 160 -13.11 0.27 10.36
N ASN A 161 -14.23 -0.20 10.89
CA ASN A 161 -15.28 -0.85 10.08
C ASN A 161 -16.15 0.22 9.42
N LEU A 162 -16.19 0.26 8.10
CA LEU A 162 -16.95 1.22 7.30
C LEU A 162 -18.33 0.69 6.89
N GLY A 163 -18.70 -0.51 7.33
CA GLY A 163 -20.02 -1.06 7.03
C GLY A 163 -20.00 -2.25 6.08
N ILE A 164 -21.19 -2.61 5.62
CA ILE A 164 -21.42 -3.91 4.96
C ILE A 164 -21.11 -3.92 3.46
N GLN A 165 -20.83 -2.78 2.86
CA GLN A 165 -20.64 -2.70 1.40
C GLN A 165 -19.16 -2.91 1.03
N ILE A 166 -18.90 -3.95 0.25
CA ILE A 166 -17.56 -4.21 -0.33
C ILE A 166 -17.20 -3.01 -1.22
N GLY A 167 -15.95 -2.60 -1.17
CA GLY A 167 -15.43 -1.47 -1.94
C GLY A 167 -15.31 -0.17 -1.14
N GLN A 168 -15.96 -0.06 0.03
CA GLN A 168 -15.87 1.17 0.84
C GLN A 168 -14.48 1.37 1.44
N ALA A 169 -13.84 0.29 1.91
CA ALA A 169 -12.49 0.40 2.47
C ALA A 169 -11.47 0.73 1.36
N SER A 170 -11.60 0.09 0.19
CA SER A 170 -10.79 0.40 -0.99
C SER A 170 -11.00 1.85 -1.42
N ALA A 171 -12.26 2.31 -1.51
CA ALA A 171 -12.58 3.71 -1.86
C ALA A 171 -11.90 4.68 -0.89
N PHE A 172 -12.02 4.43 0.41
CA PHE A 172 -11.39 5.26 1.45
C PHE A 172 -9.89 5.32 1.25
N LYS A 173 -9.26 4.17 1.04
CA LYS A 173 -7.81 4.06 0.78
C LYS A 173 -7.41 4.85 -0.47
N MET A 174 -8.15 4.74 -1.53
CA MET A 174 -7.86 5.47 -2.79
C MET A 174 -8.04 6.97 -2.62
N UNK A 175 -8.95 7.32 -2.04
CA UNK A 175 -9.17 8.54 -1.79
C UNK A 175 -8.23 9.12 -1.02
N TYR A 176 -7.72 8.55 0.13
CA TYR A 176 -6.60 9.02 0.95
C TYR A 176 -5.30 9.09 0.14
N ALA A 177 -5.07 8.15 -0.69
CA ALA A 177 -3.88 8.10 -1.52
C ALA A 177 -3.79 9.27 -2.53
N UNK A 178 -4.77 9.64 -2.96
CA UNK A 178 -4.80 10.64 -3.73
C UNK A 178 -4.43 11.77 -3.16
N ALA A 179 -5.03 12.11 -2.03
CA ALA A 179 -4.75 13.32 -1.26
C ALA A 179 -3.29 13.43 -0.78
N THR A 180 -2.60 12.34 -0.70
CA THR A 180 -1.18 12.31 -0.31
C THR A 180 -0.27 12.16 -1.53
N LYS A 181 -0.16 10.98 -2.12
CA LYS A 181 0.79 10.69 -3.22
C LYS A 181 0.49 11.48 -4.49
N GLY A 182 -0.80 11.69 -4.80
CA GLY A 182 -1.21 12.54 -5.93
C GLY A 182 -0.76 13.98 -5.72
N THR A 183 -0.88 14.49 -4.49
CA THR A 183 -0.38 15.83 -4.13
C THR A 183 1.14 15.89 -4.27
N PHE A 184 1.86 14.84 -3.88
CA PHE A 184 3.33 14.81 -4.05
C PHE A 184 3.70 14.83 -5.55
N ALA A 185 2.95 14.13 -6.40
CA ALA A 185 3.17 14.18 -7.86
C ALA A 185 2.93 15.59 -8.39
N LEU A 186 1.85 16.25 -7.95
CA LEU A 186 1.57 17.64 -8.31
C LEU A 186 2.71 18.56 -7.88
N HIS A 187 3.22 18.42 -6.65
CA HIS A 187 4.36 19.19 -6.15
C HIS A 187 5.59 19.01 -7.03
N ALA A 188 5.91 17.76 -7.39
CA ALA A 188 7.05 17.46 -8.26
C ALA A 188 6.87 18.11 -9.65
N ALA A 189 5.67 18.01 -10.22
CA ALA A 189 5.38 18.61 -11.53
C ALA A 189 5.55 20.13 -11.52
N VAL A 190 4.94 20.80 -10.52
CA VAL A 190 4.96 22.27 -10.41
C VAL A 190 6.38 22.79 -10.24
N ILE A 191 7.16 22.21 -9.30
CA ILE A 191 8.50 22.74 -9.02
C ILE A 191 9.49 22.43 -10.17
N THR A 192 9.30 21.29 -10.85
CA THR A 192 10.10 20.94 -12.05
C THR A 192 9.79 21.91 -13.19
N ALA A 193 8.51 22.23 -13.42
CA ALA A 193 8.12 23.22 -14.42
C ALA A 193 8.71 24.61 -14.10
N ALA A 194 8.63 25.04 -12.83
CA ALA A 194 9.23 26.32 -12.41
C ALA A 194 10.74 26.34 -12.73
N HIS A 195 11.44 25.23 -12.50
CA HIS A 195 12.87 25.12 -12.80
C HIS A 195 13.12 25.23 -14.32
N LYS A 196 12.33 24.56 -15.16
CA LYS A 196 12.48 24.61 -16.62
C LYS A 196 12.21 26.02 -17.20
N TYR A 197 11.40 26.81 -16.50
CA TYR A 197 11.18 28.23 -16.86
C TYR A 197 12.22 29.18 -16.26
N ASN A 198 13.26 28.66 -15.57
CA ASN A 198 14.29 29.44 -14.87
C ASN A 198 13.70 30.31 -13.73
N LEU A 199 12.61 29.83 -13.12
CA LEU A 199 11.88 30.53 -12.05
C LEU A 199 12.01 29.84 -10.69
N PHE A 200 12.86 28.83 -10.56
CA PHE A 200 12.94 27.99 -9.35
C PHE A 200 13.14 28.86 -8.09
N ASP A 201 14.16 29.70 -8.07
CA ASP A 201 14.53 30.46 -6.88
C ASP A 201 13.43 31.48 -6.49
N GLU A 202 12.84 32.16 -7.48
CA GLU A 202 11.76 33.12 -7.23
C GLU A 202 10.48 32.42 -6.78
N TYR A 203 10.18 31.24 -7.36
CA TYR A 203 9.02 30.46 -6.99
C TYR A 203 9.13 29.94 -5.54
N VAL A 204 10.33 29.48 -5.15
CA VAL A 204 10.60 29.04 -3.78
C VAL A 204 10.41 30.21 -2.79
N LYS A 205 10.96 31.40 -3.10
CA LYS A 205 10.78 32.61 -2.25
C LYS A 205 9.29 32.95 -2.08
N GLU A 206 8.52 32.89 -3.17
CA GLU A 206 7.08 33.17 -3.10
C GLU A 206 6.35 32.14 -2.22
N LEU A 207 6.69 30.86 -2.37
CA LEU A 207 6.10 29.81 -1.52
C LEU A 207 6.51 29.96 -0.05
N GLU A 208 7.77 30.33 0.21
CA GLU A 208 8.26 30.58 1.56
C GLU A 208 7.43 31.68 2.24
N PHE A 209 7.12 32.73 1.51
CA PHE A 209 6.35 33.88 2.01
C PHE A 209 4.86 33.55 2.14
N SER A 210 4.24 32.98 1.09
CA SER A 210 2.77 32.89 1.02
C SER A 210 2.20 31.52 1.37
N LYS A 211 2.95 30.45 1.18
CA LYS A 211 2.47 29.06 1.31
C LYS A 211 3.54 28.13 1.93
N PRO A 212 4.09 28.49 3.11
CA PRO A 212 5.19 27.68 3.68
C PRO A 212 4.88 26.19 3.94
N UNK A 213 3.83 25.71 3.93
CA UNK A 213 3.46 24.52 4.08
C UNK A 213 3.62 23.69 3.00
N ILE A 214 3.21 24.33 1.93
CA ILE A 214 3.41 23.64 0.63
C ILE A 214 4.90 23.46 0.37
N LEU A 215 5.69 24.51 0.55
CA LEU A 215 7.14 24.42 0.35
C LEU A 215 7.76 23.31 1.22
N ASN A 216 7.43 23.28 2.50
CA ASN A 216 7.94 22.25 3.41
C ASN A 216 7.58 20.83 2.92
N SER A 217 6.36 20.65 2.40
CA SER A 217 5.94 19.38 1.80
C SER A 217 6.78 19.04 0.56
N MET A 218 7.05 20.02 -0.30
CA MET A 218 7.90 19.83 -1.49
C MET A 218 9.31 19.40 -1.08
N GLU A 219 9.93 20.12 -0.16
CA GLU A 219 11.30 19.85 0.32
C GLU A 219 11.42 18.45 0.93
N LYS A 220 10.40 18.06 1.70
CA LYS A 220 10.39 16.78 2.41
C LYS A 220 10.11 15.60 1.48
N MET A 221 9.21 15.76 0.51
CA MET A 221 8.67 14.62 -0.24
C MET A 221 9.19 14.51 -1.66
N VAL A 222 9.37 15.61 -2.41
CA VAL A 222 9.78 15.54 -3.83
C VAL A 222 11.10 14.75 -4.00
N PRO A 223 12.14 14.97 -3.17
CA PRO A 223 13.38 14.20 -3.30
C PRO A 223 13.22 12.71 -3.00
N LYS A 224 12.16 12.31 -2.29
CA LYS A 224 11.94 10.90 -1.87
C LYS A 224 10.98 10.12 -2.77
N ILE A 225 10.20 10.81 -3.62
CA ILE A 225 9.25 10.15 -4.54
C ILE A 225 9.91 9.00 -5.31
N PRO A 226 11.13 9.17 -5.87
CA PRO A 226 11.72 8.10 -6.70
C PRO A 226 11.93 6.78 -5.98
N LEU A 227 12.08 6.78 -4.66
CA LEU A 227 12.27 5.55 -3.87
C LEU A 227 11.04 4.62 -3.92
N ASP A 228 9.86 5.19 -4.12
CA ASP A 228 8.60 4.44 -4.16
C ASP A 228 7.86 4.59 -5.50
N ALA A 229 8.42 5.33 -6.44
CA ALA A 229 7.75 5.76 -7.67
C ALA A 229 7.16 4.59 -8.47
N LYS A 230 7.91 3.50 -8.62
CA LYS A 230 7.44 2.31 -9.36
C LYS A 230 6.16 1.72 -8.75
N ARG A 231 6.13 1.63 -7.43
CA ARG A 231 4.94 1.11 -6.72
C ARG A 231 3.79 2.10 -6.79
N TRP A 232 4.09 3.40 -6.61
CA TRP A 232 3.05 4.44 -6.61
C TRP A 232 2.43 4.64 -7.99
N GLU A 233 3.17 4.38 -9.07
CA GLU A 233 2.61 4.38 -10.44
C GLU A 233 1.41 3.44 -10.52
N GLY A 234 1.56 2.20 -10.06
CA GLY A 234 0.46 1.22 -10.05
C GLY A 234 -0.73 1.68 -9.20
N GLU A 235 -0.44 2.33 -8.06
CA GLU A 235 -1.50 2.90 -7.22
C GLU A 235 -2.26 4.04 -7.93
N MET A 236 -1.58 4.86 -8.75
CA MET A 236 -2.25 5.92 -9.51
C MET A 236 -3.28 5.34 -10.50
N TYR A 237 -3.00 4.20 -11.13
CA TYR A 237 -3.97 3.54 -12.02
C TYR A 237 -5.20 3.03 -11.25
N GLU A 238 -5.02 2.52 -10.04
CA GLU A 238 -6.16 2.12 -9.20
C GLU A 238 -6.97 3.35 -8.71
N ILE A 239 -6.30 4.47 -8.46
CA ILE A 239 -6.97 5.75 -8.16
C ILE A 239 -7.78 6.22 -9.38
N MET A 240 -7.22 6.13 -10.61
CA MET A 240 -7.94 6.46 -11.84
C MET A 240 -9.27 5.70 -11.92
N LYS A 241 -9.22 4.38 -11.77
CA LYS A 241 -10.43 3.51 -11.77
C LYS A 241 -11.44 3.93 -10.70
N THR A 242 -10.95 4.33 -9.52
CA THR A 242 -11.80 4.76 -8.41
C THR A 242 -12.61 6.00 -8.77
N TYR A 243 -11.98 6.97 -9.42
CA TYR A 243 -12.63 8.22 -9.82
C TYR A 243 -13.57 7.99 -11.01
N GLU A 244 -13.15 7.18 -11.99
CA GLU A 244 -13.98 6.82 -13.14
C GLU A 244 -15.25 6.08 -12.70
N TYR A 245 -15.16 5.24 -11.68
CA TYR A 245 -16.30 4.49 -11.14
C TYR A 245 -17.43 5.40 -10.65
N VAL A 246 -17.10 6.62 -10.19
CA VAL A 246 -18.06 7.62 -9.74
C VAL A 246 -18.23 8.78 -10.72
N ASN A 247 -17.83 8.58 -11.99
CA ASN A 247 -17.95 9.55 -13.08
C ASN A 247 -17.20 10.86 -12.84
N LEU A 248 -16.09 10.82 -12.07
CA LEU A 248 -15.18 11.95 -11.92
C LEU A 248 -13.99 11.78 -12.86
N THR A 249 -13.41 12.91 -13.29
CA THR A 249 -12.24 12.88 -14.17
C THR A 249 -11.07 12.13 -13.53
N SER A 250 -10.41 11.34 -14.33
CA SER A 250 -9.17 10.66 -13.97
C SER A 250 -7.88 11.34 -14.50
N UNK A 251 -7.97 12.29 -14.93
CA UNK A 251 -6.95 12.93 -15.46
C UNK A 251 -5.90 13.32 -14.64
N PHE A 252 -6.26 13.90 -13.51
CA PHE A 252 -5.26 14.26 -12.51
C PHE A 252 -4.36 13.08 -12.17
N HIS A 253 -4.95 11.91 -12.09
CA HIS A 253 -4.25 10.70 -11.65
C HIS A 253 -3.43 10.08 -12.79
N ALA A 254 -3.89 10.21 -14.03
CA ALA A 254 -3.09 9.88 -15.20
C ALA A 254 -1.81 10.72 -15.24
N GLY A 255 -1.95 12.03 -15.04
CA GLY A 255 -0.79 12.93 -14.92
C GLY A 255 0.12 12.54 -13.76
N SER A 256 -0.47 12.18 -12.62
CA SER A 256 0.32 11.72 -11.47
C SER A 256 1.11 10.44 -11.79
N ALA A 257 0.52 9.50 -12.53
CA ALA A 257 1.22 8.27 -12.97
C ALA A 257 2.43 8.62 -13.85
N GLU A 258 2.27 9.59 -14.77
CA GLU A 258 3.39 10.04 -15.63
C GLU A 258 4.52 10.67 -14.80
N ILE A 259 4.17 11.46 -13.77
CA ILE A 259 5.19 12.01 -12.86
C ILE A 259 5.90 10.88 -12.08
N MET A 260 5.17 9.83 -11.67
CA MET A 260 5.83 8.67 -11.04
C MET A 260 6.78 7.95 -12.01
N LYS A 261 6.39 7.78 -13.28
CA LYS A 261 7.29 7.24 -14.31
C LYS A 261 8.55 8.09 -14.46
N LEU A 262 8.39 9.42 -14.54
CA LEU A 262 9.51 10.35 -14.62
C LEU A 262 10.43 10.21 -13.39
N ALA A 263 9.85 10.20 -12.19
CA ALA A 263 10.61 10.02 -10.95
C ALA A 263 11.42 8.72 -10.97
N HIS A 264 10.84 7.64 -11.50
CA HIS A 264 11.51 6.34 -11.58
C HIS A 264 12.71 6.35 -12.55
N LYS A 265 12.75 7.29 -13.51
CA LYS A 265 13.88 7.44 -14.44
C LYS A 265 15.07 8.16 -13.81
N THR A 266 14.87 8.87 -12.71
CA THR A 266 15.96 9.61 -12.04
C THR A 266 16.97 8.64 -11.42
N PRO A 267 18.26 9.05 -11.27
CA PRO A 267 19.25 8.21 -10.59
C PRO A 267 18.84 7.77 -9.19
N ILE A 268 17.96 8.51 -8.52
CA ILE A 268 17.47 8.21 -7.17
C ILE A 268 16.76 6.82 -7.09
N UNK A 269 16.19 6.39 -8.09
CA UNK A 269 15.70 5.32 -8.18
C UNK A 269 16.38 4.25 -7.87
N LYS A 270 17.72 4.28 -8.01
CA LYS A 270 18.69 3.24 -7.70
C LYS A 270 19.07 3.15 -6.22
N GLU A 271 18.71 4.17 -5.47
CA GLU A 271 18.97 4.22 -4.02
C GLU A 271 17.94 3.38 -3.26
N THR A 272 18.30 2.97 -2.04
CA THR A 272 17.40 2.31 -1.08
C THR A 272 17.15 3.26 0.08
N ARG A 273 16.20 2.93 0.96
CA ARG A 273 15.98 3.74 2.17
C ARG A 273 17.22 3.82 3.08
N GLN A 274 18.12 2.85 2.97
CA GLN A 274 19.38 2.83 3.74
C GLN A 274 20.50 3.66 3.08
N SER A 275 20.52 3.68 1.74
CA SER A 275 21.56 4.39 0.98
C SER A 275 21.14 5.79 0.50
N TYR A 276 19.89 6.18 0.77
CA TYR A 276 19.33 7.46 0.33
C TYR A 276 20.11 8.63 0.93
N ASN A 277 20.49 9.58 0.08
CA ASN A 277 21.19 10.79 0.52
C ASN A 277 20.21 11.70 1.27
N GLN A 278 20.29 11.72 2.61
CA GLN A 278 19.40 12.49 3.48
C GLN A 278 19.59 14.02 3.32
N ASP A 279 20.75 14.45 2.81
CA ASP A 279 21.08 15.86 2.66
C ASP A 279 20.70 16.42 1.27
N ARG A 280 20.05 15.59 0.44
CA ARG A 280 19.65 16.03 -0.89
C ARG A 280 18.59 17.14 -0.80
N THR A 281 18.94 18.32 -1.38
CA THR A 281 18.03 19.46 -1.42
C THR A 281 16.93 19.28 -2.47
N LEU A 282 15.86 20.07 -2.33
CA LEU A 282 14.79 20.13 -3.35
C LEU A 282 15.36 20.46 -4.73
N LYS A 283 16.26 21.48 -4.79
CA LYS A 283 16.87 21.92 -6.06
C LYS A 283 17.64 20.78 -6.74
N GLN A 284 18.49 20.07 -5.98
CA GLN A 284 19.24 18.91 -6.51
C GLN A 284 18.33 17.81 -7.05
N ALA A 285 17.23 17.52 -6.35
CA ALA A 285 16.26 16.53 -6.82
C ALA A 285 15.59 17.01 -8.12
N VAL A 286 15.16 18.25 -8.18
CA VAL A 286 14.50 18.84 -9.36
C VAL A 286 15.44 18.82 -10.58
N GLU A 287 16.71 19.13 -10.40
CA GLU A 287 17.72 19.03 -11.49
C GLU A 287 17.80 17.60 -12.04
N MET A 288 17.65 16.58 -11.19
CA MET A 288 17.62 15.18 -11.65
C MET A 288 16.34 14.86 -12.43
N TYR A 289 15.19 15.43 -12.03
CA TYR A 289 13.92 15.29 -12.79
C TYR A 289 14.07 15.95 -14.17
N VAL A 290 14.63 17.15 -14.23
CA VAL A 290 14.85 17.87 -15.51
C VAL A 290 15.75 17.06 -16.43
N LYS A 291 16.88 16.56 -15.92
CA LYS A 291 17.78 15.69 -16.71
C LYS A 291 17.07 14.43 -17.23
N ALA A 292 16.16 13.87 -16.44
CA ALA A 292 15.41 12.69 -16.85
C ALA A 292 14.38 13.00 -17.95
N ILE A 293 13.86 14.23 -18.00
CA ILE A 293 13.00 14.71 -19.11
C ILE A 293 13.82 14.89 -20.38
N ASP A 294 14.95 15.54 -20.26
CA ASP A 294 15.80 15.89 -21.42
C ASP A 294 16.52 14.65 -22.05
N UNK A 295 16.53 13.62 -21.25
CA UNK A 295 17.07 12.52 -21.61
C UNK A 295 16.23 11.72 -22.37
N ASP A 296 14.92 11.92 -22.51
CA ASP A 296 13.91 11.26 -23.36
C ASP A 296 13.82 11.90 -24.77
#